data_9098ae0c2ddfca489c10f01a35791264
#
_entry.id   9098ae0c2ddfca489c10f01a35791264
#
_cell.length_a   1.000
_cell.length_b   1.000
_cell.length_c   1.000
_cell.angle_alpha   90.00
_cell.angle_beta   90.00
_cell.angle_gamma   90.00
#
_symmetry.space_group_name_H-M   'P 1'
#
loop_
_entity.id
_entity.type
_entity.pdbx_description
1 polymer ?
#
loop_
_entity_poly.entity_id
_entity_poly.type
_entity_poly.pdbx_seq_one_letter_code
_entity_poly.pdbx_strand_id
1 'polypeptide(L)'
;MKVGVLLPSRFENPGDFLADARAMEAAGADSVWLEEADGYDAMLALAAIAAVTGNLRLGLIRSSNPRPNVELDRRMETLQHLSRHRVITLLAVGQGEGLSGAERWRRVEVPADREAWARTLEDGQSDFDGVIVPLDPRLLDILRHPEEAIDRSDLMLAQG
;
A
#
# COMPACT_ATOMS: atom_id res chain seq x y z
N MET A 1 -13.19 3.64 4.08
CA MET A 1 -11.77 3.69 4.52
C MET A 1 -10.86 3.46 3.32
N LYS A 2 -9.73 4.17 3.22
CA LYS A 2 -8.74 3.98 2.15
C LYS A 2 -7.92 2.71 2.40
N VAL A 3 -7.53 2.04 1.32
CA VAL A 3 -6.70 0.82 1.39
C VAL A 3 -5.40 1.05 0.64
N GLY A 4 -4.30 0.95 1.35
CA GLY A 4 -2.96 1.00 0.81
C GLY A 4 -2.25 -0.34 0.90
N VAL A 5 -1.40 -0.66 -0.05
CA VAL A 5 -0.64 -1.90 -0.08
C VAL A 5 0.85 -1.60 0.07
N LEU A 6 1.49 -2.17 1.08
CA LEU A 6 2.92 -2.05 1.31
C LEU A 6 3.65 -3.04 0.41
N LEU A 7 4.42 -2.53 -0.52
CA LEU A 7 5.28 -3.32 -1.40
C LEU A 7 6.62 -3.64 -0.73
N PRO A 8 7.30 -4.72 -1.14
CA PRO A 8 8.61 -5.06 -0.58
C PRO A 8 9.66 -4.01 -0.96
N SER A 9 10.55 -3.68 -0.01
CA SER A 9 11.68 -2.76 -0.23
C SER A 9 12.81 -3.36 -1.08
N ARG A 10 12.78 -4.68 -1.30
CA ARG A 10 13.67 -5.42 -2.20
C ARG A 10 12.85 -6.32 -3.12
N PHE A 11 13.25 -6.42 -4.36
CA PHE A 11 12.62 -7.29 -5.36
C PHE A 11 13.71 -7.86 -6.28
N GLU A 12 13.53 -9.09 -6.72
CA GLU A 12 14.48 -9.75 -7.63
C GLU A 12 14.18 -9.39 -9.08
N ASN A 13 12.91 -9.36 -9.45
CA ASN A 13 12.46 -9.07 -10.80
C ASN A 13 11.72 -7.70 -10.84
N PRO A 14 12.31 -6.68 -11.49
CA PRO A 14 11.64 -5.39 -11.63
C PRO A 14 10.32 -5.45 -12.40
N GLY A 15 10.19 -6.38 -13.34
CA GLY A 15 8.96 -6.57 -14.12
C GLY A 15 7.80 -7.03 -13.24
N ASP A 16 8.03 -8.00 -12.37
CA ASP A 16 7.03 -8.52 -11.42
C ASP A 16 6.64 -7.44 -10.41
N PHE A 17 7.62 -6.73 -9.87
CA PHE A 17 7.37 -5.62 -8.94
C PHE A 17 6.45 -4.54 -9.54
N LEU A 18 6.69 -4.15 -10.80
CA LEU A 18 5.83 -3.18 -11.49
C LEU A 18 4.47 -3.77 -11.88
N ALA A 19 4.43 -5.07 -12.20
CA ALA A 19 3.18 -5.77 -12.45
C ALA A 19 2.28 -5.83 -11.21
N ASP A 20 2.87 -6.07 -10.03
CA ASP A 20 2.16 -6.03 -8.75
C ASP A 20 1.53 -4.65 -8.50
N ALA A 21 2.27 -3.57 -8.71
CA ALA A 21 1.73 -2.22 -8.55
C ALA A 21 0.54 -1.95 -9.49
N ARG A 22 0.62 -2.41 -10.74
CA ARG A 22 -0.49 -2.31 -11.70
C ARG A 22 -1.68 -3.19 -11.31
N ALA A 23 -1.41 -4.37 -10.80
CA ALA A 23 -2.46 -5.28 -10.32
C ALA A 23 -3.20 -4.69 -9.12
N MET A 24 -2.50 -4.00 -8.20
CA MET A 24 -3.12 -3.29 -7.08
C MET A 24 -4.00 -2.14 -7.57
N GLU A 25 -3.54 -1.34 -8.55
CA GLU A 25 -4.36 -0.30 -9.18
C GLU A 25 -5.63 -0.89 -9.79
N ALA A 26 -5.49 -1.97 -10.56
CA ALA A 26 -6.62 -2.64 -11.21
C ALA A 26 -7.60 -3.29 -10.22
N ALA A 27 -7.11 -3.69 -9.04
CA ALA A 27 -7.92 -4.24 -7.96
C ALA A 27 -8.61 -3.17 -7.10
N GLY A 28 -8.36 -1.88 -7.37
CA GLY A 28 -9.02 -0.77 -6.68
C GLY A 28 -8.33 -0.34 -5.38
N ALA A 29 -7.06 -0.70 -5.16
CA ALA A 29 -6.29 -0.13 -4.06
C ALA A 29 -6.17 1.40 -4.23
N ASP A 30 -6.29 2.15 -3.14
CA ASP A 30 -6.13 3.60 -3.14
C ASP A 30 -4.67 4.02 -3.33
N SER A 31 -3.76 3.23 -2.80
CA SER A 31 -2.33 3.56 -2.81
C SER A 31 -1.43 2.34 -2.69
N VAL A 32 -0.19 2.46 -3.17
CA VAL A 32 0.91 1.57 -2.83
C VAL A 32 1.96 2.32 -2.02
N TRP A 33 2.65 1.61 -1.13
CA TRP A 33 3.56 2.19 -0.17
C TRP A 33 4.93 1.53 -0.24
N LEU A 34 5.97 2.33 -0.07
CA LEU A 34 7.34 1.87 0.15
C LEU A 34 7.92 2.53 1.40
N GLU A 35 8.75 1.80 2.11
CA GLU A 35 9.49 2.31 3.26
C GLU A 35 10.89 2.73 2.86
N GLU A 36 11.37 3.84 3.44
CA GLU A 36 12.79 4.14 3.49
C GLU A 36 13.46 3.20 4.51
N ALA A 37 13.94 2.06 4.04
CA ALA A 37 14.60 1.02 4.84
C ALA A 37 15.86 0.54 4.12
N ASP A 38 16.52 -0.46 4.69
CA ASP A 38 17.67 -1.14 4.08
C ASP A 38 17.23 -1.94 2.83
N GLY A 39 17.03 -1.25 1.74
CA GLY A 39 16.55 -1.80 0.49
C GLY A 39 17.02 -1.00 -0.71
N TYR A 40 16.25 -1.04 -1.78
CA TYR A 40 16.42 -0.14 -2.91
C TYR A 40 15.92 1.26 -2.57
N ASP A 41 16.37 2.27 -3.33
CA ASP A 41 15.90 3.65 -3.17
C ASP A 41 14.38 3.71 -3.43
N ALA A 42 13.62 3.97 -2.37
CA ALA A 42 12.16 3.98 -2.43
C ALA A 42 11.62 5.06 -3.38
N MET A 43 12.28 6.21 -3.49
CA MET A 43 11.83 7.29 -4.38
C MET A 43 12.04 6.93 -5.85
N LEU A 44 13.15 6.26 -6.20
CA LEU A 44 13.37 5.76 -7.55
C LEU A 44 12.38 4.64 -7.91
N ALA A 45 12.10 3.74 -6.97
CA ALA A 45 11.11 2.70 -7.17
C ALA A 45 9.69 3.29 -7.35
N LEU A 46 9.31 4.30 -6.57
CA LEU A 46 8.04 5.03 -6.74
C LEU A 46 7.97 5.77 -8.08
N ALA A 47 9.09 6.32 -8.58
CA ALA A 47 9.14 6.94 -9.91
C ALA A 47 8.87 5.91 -11.02
N ALA A 48 9.42 4.69 -10.90
CA ALA A 48 9.14 3.60 -11.83
C ALA A 48 7.66 3.18 -11.79
N ILE A 49 7.08 3.06 -10.61
CA ILE A 49 5.63 2.77 -10.44
C ILE A 49 4.80 3.91 -11.05
N ALA A 50 5.19 5.17 -10.84
CA ALA A 50 4.49 6.32 -11.40
C ALA A 50 4.37 6.25 -12.93
N ALA A 51 5.39 5.71 -13.60
CA ALA A 51 5.43 5.59 -15.05
C ALA A 51 4.47 4.53 -15.60
N VAL A 52 4.09 3.53 -14.80
CA VAL A 52 3.25 2.40 -15.24
C VAL A 52 1.83 2.41 -14.66
N THR A 53 1.51 3.39 -13.81
CA THR A 53 0.20 3.57 -13.16
C THR A 53 -0.38 4.95 -13.47
N GLY A 54 -1.71 5.06 -13.48
CA GLY A 54 -2.41 6.31 -13.83
C GLY A 54 -2.95 7.08 -12.64
N ASN A 55 -3.64 6.40 -11.74
CA ASN A 55 -4.42 7.01 -10.65
C ASN A 55 -3.95 6.58 -9.25
N LEU A 56 -3.16 5.51 -9.16
CA LEU A 56 -2.68 4.96 -7.91
C LEU A 56 -1.84 6.00 -7.15
N ARG A 57 -2.18 6.28 -5.91
CA ARG A 57 -1.38 7.14 -5.04
C ARG A 57 -0.10 6.41 -4.63
N LEU A 58 0.97 7.15 -4.47
CA LEU A 58 2.31 6.62 -4.22
C LEU A 58 2.77 7.05 -2.83
N GLY A 59 2.83 6.12 -1.92
CA GLY A 59 3.16 6.38 -0.53
C GLY A 59 4.63 6.15 -0.20
N LEU A 60 5.25 7.11 0.46
CA LEU A 60 6.58 7.00 1.04
C LEU A 60 6.50 7.04 2.56
N ILE A 61 6.92 5.96 3.22
CA ILE A 61 6.99 5.89 4.68
C ILE A 61 8.42 6.15 5.11
N ARG A 62 8.61 7.14 5.98
CA ARG A 62 9.91 7.55 6.50
C ARG A 62 10.03 7.21 7.97
N SER A 63 11.18 6.71 8.37
CA SER A 63 11.45 6.30 9.75
C SER A 63 11.75 7.46 10.69
N SER A 64 12.13 8.62 10.15
CA SER A 64 12.45 9.81 10.94
C SER A 64 12.12 11.09 10.18
N ASN A 65 11.93 12.17 10.92
CA ASN A 65 11.79 13.48 10.31
C ASN A 65 13.12 13.86 9.63
N PRO A 66 13.14 14.04 8.31
CA PRO A 66 14.38 14.34 7.61
C PRO A 66 14.93 15.69 8.08
N ARG A 67 16.24 15.76 8.24
CA ARG A 67 16.88 17.07 8.31
C ARG A 67 16.69 17.77 6.96
N PRO A 68 16.54 19.10 6.94
CA PRO A 68 16.47 19.85 5.70
C PRO A 68 17.63 19.46 4.78
N ASN A 69 17.31 18.98 3.60
CA ASN A 69 18.30 18.52 2.62
C ASN A 69 17.83 18.89 1.22
N VAL A 70 18.51 19.84 0.61
CA VAL A 70 18.18 20.37 -0.72
C VAL A 70 18.12 19.28 -1.79
N GLU A 71 18.99 18.26 -1.68
CA GLU A 71 19.00 17.14 -2.65
C GLU A 71 17.72 16.29 -2.50
N LEU A 72 17.31 16.04 -1.26
CA LEU A 72 16.09 15.29 -0.98
C LEU A 72 14.85 16.05 -1.44
N ASP A 73 14.82 17.36 -1.19
CA ASP A 73 13.71 18.23 -1.61
C ASP A 73 13.59 18.25 -3.14
N ARG A 74 14.71 18.33 -3.85
CA ARG A 74 14.74 18.25 -5.32
C ARG A 74 14.24 16.91 -5.85
N ARG A 75 14.64 15.80 -5.22
CA ARG A 75 14.15 14.44 -5.59
C ARG A 75 12.65 14.33 -5.38
N MET A 76 12.15 14.84 -4.26
CA MET A 76 10.72 14.81 -3.97
C MET A 76 9.93 15.67 -4.96
N GLU A 77 10.40 16.87 -5.27
CA GLU A 77 9.79 17.73 -6.28
C GLU A 77 9.74 17.05 -7.66
N THR A 78 10.84 16.44 -8.07
CA THR A 78 10.89 15.67 -9.32
C THR A 78 9.90 14.50 -9.31
N LEU A 79 9.85 13.75 -8.23
CA LEU A 79 8.93 12.62 -8.09
C LEU A 79 7.47 13.09 -8.10
N GLN A 80 7.15 14.20 -7.44
CA GLN A 80 5.81 14.80 -7.48
C GLN A 80 5.43 15.19 -8.91
N HIS A 81 6.35 15.78 -9.65
CA HIS A 81 6.10 16.16 -11.03
C HIS A 81 5.87 14.93 -11.94
N LEU A 82 6.74 13.93 -11.88
CA LEU A 82 6.62 12.68 -12.64
C LEU A 82 5.34 11.91 -12.30
N SER A 83 4.95 11.92 -11.05
CA SER A 83 3.74 11.22 -10.58
C SER A 83 2.46 12.03 -10.78
N ARG A 84 2.51 13.25 -11.30
CA ARG A 84 1.36 14.18 -11.37
C ARG A 84 0.76 14.44 -9.99
N HIS A 85 1.61 14.72 -9.00
CA HIS A 85 1.24 15.04 -7.62
C HIS A 85 0.49 13.91 -6.88
N ARG A 86 0.77 12.64 -7.21
CA ARG A 86 0.18 11.48 -6.54
C ARG A 86 0.97 11.00 -5.32
N VAL A 87 2.12 11.59 -5.01
CA VAL A 87 2.96 11.14 -3.88
C VAL A 87 2.45 11.71 -2.56
N ILE A 88 2.36 10.83 -1.58
CA ILE A 88 2.07 11.14 -0.18
C ILE A 88 3.19 10.62 0.71
N THR A 89 3.52 11.37 1.76
CA THR A 89 4.58 11.00 2.70
C THR A 89 4.00 10.85 4.10
N LEU A 90 4.38 9.79 4.77
CA LEU A 90 4.07 9.54 6.17
C LEU A 90 5.35 9.36 6.99
N LEU A 91 5.26 9.72 8.26
CA LEU A 91 6.28 9.45 9.25
C LEU A 91 5.83 8.30 10.14
N ALA A 92 6.72 7.35 10.38
CA ALA A 92 6.50 6.34 11.41
C ALA A 92 6.54 7.02 12.78
N VAL A 93 5.49 6.87 13.57
CA VAL A 93 5.36 7.49 14.89
C VAL A 93 5.65 6.44 15.95
N GLY A 94 6.83 6.50 16.53
CA GLY A 94 7.23 5.58 17.60
C GLY A 94 7.39 4.12 17.12
N GLN A 95 7.21 3.18 18.06
CA GLN A 95 7.22 1.73 17.78
C GLN A 95 5.81 1.16 17.49
N GLY A 96 4.82 2.03 17.25
CA GLY A 96 3.43 1.65 17.04
C GLY A 96 3.06 1.46 15.57
N GLU A 97 1.85 0.98 15.36
CA GLU A 97 1.26 0.77 14.03
C GLU A 97 0.83 2.08 13.33
N GLY A 98 0.83 3.20 14.08
CA GLY A 98 0.37 4.51 13.59
C GLY A 98 1.39 5.19 12.70
N LEU A 99 0.91 5.76 11.61
CA LEU A 99 1.66 6.54 10.65
C LEU A 99 1.00 7.91 10.51
N SER A 100 1.77 8.98 10.60
CA SER A 100 1.25 10.35 10.60
C SER A 100 1.82 11.19 9.46
N GLY A 101 0.96 11.98 8.84
CA GLY A 101 1.25 12.94 7.80
C GLY A 101 0.04 13.85 7.60
N ALA A 102 -0.26 14.22 6.37
CA ALA A 102 -1.51 14.90 6.03
C ALA A 102 -2.75 14.03 6.29
N GLU A 103 -2.56 12.72 6.29
CA GLU A 103 -3.56 11.70 6.61
C GLU A 103 -2.99 10.78 7.70
N ARG A 104 -3.87 10.17 8.48
CA ARG A 104 -3.52 9.18 9.50
C ARG A 104 -3.78 7.78 8.94
N TRP A 105 -2.74 6.96 8.95
CA TRP A 105 -2.80 5.59 8.45
C TRP A 105 -2.39 4.61 9.54
N ARG A 106 -2.92 3.40 9.49
CA ARG A 106 -2.56 2.31 10.38
C ARG A 106 -2.05 1.12 9.57
N ARG A 107 -0.97 0.51 10.03
CA ARG A 107 -0.53 -0.79 9.50
C ARG A 107 -1.41 -1.88 10.07
N VAL A 108 -1.75 -2.82 9.23
CA VAL A 108 -2.53 -4.01 9.62
C VAL A 108 -1.89 -5.25 9.00
N GLU A 109 -2.07 -6.37 9.65
CA GLU A 109 -1.68 -7.67 9.10
C GLU A 109 -2.59 -8.07 7.95
N VAL A 110 -2.09 -8.99 7.11
CA VAL A 110 -2.92 -9.57 6.04
C VAL A 110 -4.08 -10.33 6.67
N PRO A 111 -5.33 -9.98 6.38
CA PRO A 111 -6.49 -10.63 6.99
C PRO A 111 -6.55 -12.11 6.62
N ALA A 112 -7.06 -12.93 7.53
CA ALA A 112 -7.21 -14.36 7.30
C ALA A 112 -8.27 -14.67 6.22
N ASP A 113 -9.32 -13.84 6.17
CA ASP A 113 -10.43 -13.95 5.26
C ASP A 113 -11.14 -12.59 5.06
N ARG A 114 -12.15 -12.58 4.20
CA ARG A 114 -12.92 -11.37 3.88
C ARG A 114 -13.72 -10.81 5.07
N GLU A 115 -14.18 -11.66 5.97
CA GLU A 115 -14.91 -11.23 7.17
C GLU A 115 -13.97 -10.50 8.14
N ALA A 116 -12.76 -11.05 8.33
CA ALA A 116 -11.71 -10.37 9.09
C ALA A 116 -11.32 -9.04 8.45
N TRP A 117 -11.27 -8.98 7.12
CA TRP A 117 -11.02 -7.75 6.39
C TRP A 117 -12.10 -6.70 6.59
N ALA A 118 -13.38 -7.07 6.46
CA ALA A 118 -14.50 -6.17 6.70
C ALA A 118 -14.46 -5.58 8.11
N ARG A 119 -14.23 -6.42 9.14
CA ARG A 119 -14.04 -5.97 10.52
C ARG A 119 -12.88 -5.00 10.68
N THR A 120 -11.73 -5.28 10.05
CA THR A 120 -10.56 -4.39 10.08
C THR A 120 -10.88 -3.00 9.52
N LEU A 121 -11.67 -2.93 8.45
CA LEU A 121 -12.09 -1.68 7.85
C LEU A 121 -13.10 -0.91 8.72
N GLU A 122 -14.02 -1.61 9.37
CA GLU A 122 -15.02 -1.03 10.27
C GLU A 122 -14.36 -0.46 11.54
N ASP A 123 -13.52 -1.24 12.20
CA ASP A 123 -12.85 -0.87 13.47
C ASP A 123 -11.92 0.36 13.33
N GLY A 124 -11.41 0.61 12.13
CA GLY A 124 -10.48 1.72 11.88
C GLY A 124 -11.13 3.03 11.44
N GLN A 125 -12.43 3.04 11.11
CA GLN A 125 -13.08 4.20 10.46
C GLN A 125 -13.12 5.48 11.29
N SER A 126 -13.05 5.40 12.62
CA SER A 126 -13.15 6.59 13.48
C SER A 126 -11.83 7.33 13.68
N ASP A 127 -10.70 6.66 13.59
CA ASP A 127 -9.40 7.20 14.01
C ASP A 127 -8.37 7.34 12.89
N PHE A 128 -8.60 6.65 11.77
CA PHE A 128 -7.68 6.60 10.64
C PHE A 128 -8.37 6.88 9.31
N ASP A 129 -7.65 7.54 8.41
CA ASP A 129 -8.10 7.79 7.04
C ASP A 129 -7.94 6.55 6.15
N GLY A 130 -7.00 5.67 6.54
CA GLY A 130 -6.74 4.44 5.80
C GLY A 130 -5.94 3.39 6.56
N VAL A 131 -5.90 2.19 5.97
CA VAL A 131 -5.07 1.07 6.42
C VAL A 131 -4.02 0.73 5.38
N ILE A 132 -2.85 0.29 5.84
CA ILE A 132 -1.76 -0.22 5.00
C ILE A 132 -1.56 -1.68 5.33
N VAL A 133 -1.72 -2.54 4.34
CA VAL A 133 -1.58 -4.00 4.45
C VAL A 133 -0.39 -4.46 3.61
N PRO A 134 0.44 -5.40 4.09
CA PRO A 134 1.53 -5.96 3.29
C PRO A 134 1.01 -6.61 2.01
N LEU A 135 1.81 -6.55 0.93
CA LEU A 135 1.51 -7.27 -0.31
C LEU A 135 1.44 -8.78 -0.04
N ASP A 136 0.32 -9.38 -0.41
CA ASP A 136 0.08 -10.82 -0.32
C ASP A 136 -0.77 -11.26 -1.52
N PRO A 137 -0.52 -12.43 -2.11
CA PRO A 137 -1.31 -12.93 -3.24
C PRO A 137 -2.83 -12.99 -2.98
N ARG A 138 -3.25 -13.25 -1.74
CA ARG A 138 -4.66 -13.30 -1.32
C ARG A 138 -5.32 -11.93 -1.36
N LEU A 139 -4.54 -10.86 -1.25
CA LEU A 139 -5.06 -9.50 -1.18
C LEU A 139 -5.75 -9.09 -2.48
N LEU A 140 -5.26 -9.54 -3.62
CA LEU A 140 -5.90 -9.29 -4.92
C LEU A 140 -7.34 -9.79 -4.98
N ASP A 141 -7.58 -10.97 -4.43
CA ASP A 141 -8.91 -11.55 -4.37
C ASP A 141 -9.83 -10.79 -3.40
N ILE A 142 -9.30 -10.45 -2.23
CA ILE A 142 -10.01 -9.68 -1.21
C ILE A 142 -10.42 -8.29 -1.74
N LEU A 143 -9.52 -7.61 -2.46
CA LEU A 143 -9.78 -6.25 -2.99
C LEU A 143 -10.75 -6.25 -4.18
N ARG A 144 -10.68 -7.27 -5.04
CA ARG A 144 -11.54 -7.35 -6.23
C ARG A 144 -13.00 -7.64 -5.92
N HIS A 145 -13.24 -8.39 -4.85
CA HIS A 145 -14.58 -8.90 -4.50
C HIS A 145 -14.90 -8.65 -3.02
N PRO A 146 -14.91 -7.39 -2.56
CA PRO A 146 -15.09 -7.09 -1.13
C PRO A 146 -16.47 -7.51 -0.60
N GLU A 147 -17.50 -7.60 -1.47
CA GLU A 147 -18.89 -7.87 -1.12
C GLU A 147 -19.31 -9.34 -1.35
N GLU A 148 -18.47 -10.14 -2.02
CA GLU A 148 -18.83 -11.55 -2.29
C GLU A 148 -18.50 -12.42 -1.06
N ALA A 149 -19.54 -12.99 -0.45
CA ALA A 149 -19.36 -14.08 0.49
C ALA A 149 -18.68 -15.27 -0.21
N ILE A 150 -17.69 -15.89 0.44
CA ILE A 150 -17.06 -17.10 -0.07
C ILE A 150 -18.15 -18.17 -0.15
N ASP A 151 -18.61 -18.48 -1.35
CA ASP A 151 -19.52 -19.61 -1.57
C ASP A 151 -18.76 -20.91 -1.29
N ARG A 152 -18.96 -21.49 -0.10
CA ARG A 152 -18.37 -22.76 0.33
C ARG A 152 -19.11 -23.98 -0.22
N SER A 153 -20.09 -23.79 -1.09
CA SER A 153 -20.90 -24.89 -1.65
C SER A 153 -20.06 -25.91 -2.40
N ASP A 154 -18.96 -25.51 -3.02
CA ASP A 154 -18.10 -26.42 -3.78
C ASP A 154 -17.24 -27.37 -2.92
N LEU A 155 -17.07 -27.07 -1.62
CA LEU A 155 -16.30 -27.93 -0.71
C LEU A 155 -17.11 -29.08 -0.11
N MET A 156 -18.44 -29.04 -0.21
CA MET A 156 -19.31 -30.11 0.32
C MET A 156 -19.59 -31.23 -0.67
N LEU A 157 -19.24 -31.09 -1.93
CA LEU A 157 -19.48 -32.12 -2.96
C LEU A 157 -18.35 -33.16 -3.11
N ALA A 158 -17.26 -33.03 -2.34
CA ALA A 158 -16.13 -33.98 -2.38
C ALA A 158 -16.15 -35.06 -1.29
N GLN A 159 -17.23 -35.17 -0.52
CA GLN A 159 -17.44 -36.23 0.47
C GLN A 159 -18.76 -36.96 0.18
N GLY A 160 -18.77 -37.70 -0.91
CA GLY A 160 -19.83 -38.61 -1.27
C GLY A 160 -19.21 -39.89 -1.83
#